data_ad1c6e99cbee68a511dd283529d1f128
#
_entry.id   ad1c6e99cbee68a511dd283529d1f128
#
_cell.length_a   1.000
_cell.length_b   1.000
_cell.length_c   1.000
_cell.angle_alpha   90.00
_cell.angle_beta   90.00
_cell.angle_gamma   90.00
#
_symmetry.space_group_name_H-M   'P 1'
#
loop_
_entity.id
_entity.type
_entity.pdbx_description
1 polymer ?
#
loop_
_entity_poly.entity_id
_entity_poly.type
_entity_poly.pdbx_seq_one_letter_code
_entity_poly.pdbx_strand_id
1 'polypeptide(L)'
;DAVHYGFDLWGQQVADFCNAVVERPVLLVGNSIGGVVALRAAQLLEERCRGVVLIDCAQRLMDDKQLSTQPAWMAWIRPLLKTMVRQRWLSTALFRNAARPGVIRSVLKQAYPSGANIDDNLVDLLFQPTQREGAAEAFRGFINLFDDYLAPQLMAELKLPVDLIWGEHDPWEPVAEAERWAQTLNCVRSLSVIQNAGHCPHDEAPDQVNPVLQMLINKKSIQ
;
A
#
# COMPACT_ATOMS: atom_id res chain seq x y z
N ASP A 1 -11.45 -20.60 14.56
CA ASP A 1 -11.90 -19.29 14.07
C ASP A 1 -11.15 -18.98 12.77
N ALA A 2 -11.87 -18.50 11.74
CA ALA A 2 -11.24 -18.13 10.48
C ALA A 2 -10.37 -16.87 10.67
N VAL A 3 -9.15 -16.88 10.13
CA VAL A 3 -8.26 -15.73 10.16
C VAL A 3 -8.91 -14.59 9.38
N HIS A 4 -9.11 -13.45 10.03
CA HIS A 4 -9.58 -12.24 9.36
C HIS A 4 -8.38 -11.44 8.85
N TYR A 5 -8.16 -11.47 7.53
CA TYR A 5 -7.12 -10.68 6.87
C TYR A 5 -7.56 -9.22 6.78
N GLY A 6 -6.76 -8.31 7.35
CA GLY A 6 -7.04 -6.88 7.38
C GLY A 6 -5.89 -6.11 7.99
N PHE A 7 -6.01 -4.79 8.04
CA PHE A 7 -4.92 -3.92 8.51
C PHE A 7 -4.61 -4.09 10.00
N ASP A 8 -5.59 -4.49 10.82
CA ASP A 8 -5.32 -4.82 12.22
C ASP A 8 -4.39 -6.02 12.35
N LEU A 9 -4.67 -7.12 11.62
CA LEU A 9 -3.83 -8.30 11.64
C LEU A 9 -2.42 -7.99 11.14
N TRP A 10 -2.31 -7.34 9.99
CA TRP A 10 -1.01 -7.05 9.38
C TRP A 10 -0.22 -6.02 10.17
N GLY A 11 -0.89 -4.98 10.70
CA GLY A 11 -0.27 -4.01 11.58
C GLY A 11 0.24 -4.64 12.87
N GLN A 12 -0.54 -5.54 13.47
CA GLN A 12 -0.12 -6.29 14.65
C GLN A 12 1.08 -7.19 14.38
N GLN A 13 1.10 -7.91 13.24
CA GLN A 13 2.25 -8.73 12.84
C GLN A 13 3.54 -7.92 12.72
N VAL A 14 3.47 -6.72 12.13
CA VAL A 14 4.63 -5.82 12.04
C VAL A 14 5.05 -5.33 13.43
N ALA A 15 4.10 -4.94 14.27
CA ALA A 15 4.38 -4.48 15.63
C ALA A 15 5.00 -5.60 16.49
N ASP A 16 4.46 -6.80 16.41
CA ASP A 16 4.99 -7.98 17.13
C ASP A 16 6.40 -8.32 16.67
N PHE A 17 6.67 -8.30 15.36
CA PHE A 17 8.01 -8.49 14.83
C PHE A 17 8.98 -7.42 15.34
N CYS A 18 8.61 -6.15 15.30
CA CYS A 18 9.43 -5.06 15.83
C CYS A 18 9.69 -5.23 17.33
N ASN A 19 8.70 -5.67 18.09
CA ASN A 19 8.83 -5.88 19.53
C ASN A 19 9.69 -7.09 19.89
N ALA A 20 9.61 -8.16 19.09
CA ALA A 20 10.31 -9.41 19.39
C ALA A 20 11.75 -9.46 18.84
N VAL A 21 12.04 -8.77 17.74
CA VAL A 21 13.28 -8.95 16.97
C VAL A 21 14.11 -7.67 16.90
N VAL A 22 13.46 -6.49 16.84
CA VAL A 22 14.17 -5.23 16.69
C VAL A 22 14.36 -4.56 18.04
N GLU A 23 15.60 -4.45 18.50
CA GLU A 23 15.92 -3.89 19.83
C GLU A 23 15.88 -2.35 19.89
N ARG A 24 15.85 -1.67 18.75
CA ARG A 24 15.92 -0.22 18.60
C ARG A 24 14.60 0.37 18.09
N PRO A 25 14.34 1.68 18.33
CA PRO A 25 13.24 2.36 17.67
C PRO A 25 13.33 2.28 16.16
N VAL A 26 12.20 2.10 15.49
CA VAL A 26 12.10 1.83 14.06
C VAL A 26 11.59 3.04 13.29
N LEU A 27 11.98 3.15 12.03
CA LEU A 27 11.32 3.92 10.98
C LEU A 27 10.60 2.90 10.10
N LEU A 28 9.28 3.02 9.99
CA LEU A 28 8.50 2.14 9.13
C LEU A 28 8.41 2.72 7.71
N VAL A 29 8.60 1.87 6.72
CA VAL A 29 8.47 2.24 5.30
C VAL A 29 7.45 1.30 4.66
N GLY A 30 6.44 1.83 4.00
CA GLY A 30 5.40 1.02 3.36
C GLY A 30 4.99 1.54 2.00
N ASN A 31 4.92 0.64 1.00
CA ASN A 31 4.40 0.93 -0.33
C ASN A 31 2.94 0.48 -0.44
N SER A 32 2.12 1.26 -1.12
CA SER A 32 0.73 0.92 -1.42
C SER A 32 -0.07 0.56 -0.15
N ILE A 33 -0.72 -0.60 -0.10
CA ILE A 33 -1.39 -1.11 1.12
C ILE A 33 -0.42 -1.30 2.28
N GLY A 34 0.87 -1.58 2.01
CA GLY A 34 1.92 -1.65 3.02
C GLY A 34 2.11 -0.32 3.76
N GLY A 35 1.78 0.80 3.13
CA GLY A 35 1.72 2.11 3.78
C GLY A 35 0.65 2.17 4.86
N VAL A 36 -0.55 1.65 4.59
CA VAL A 36 -1.64 1.59 5.59
C VAL A 36 -1.26 0.63 6.73
N VAL A 37 -0.63 -0.51 6.41
CA VAL A 37 -0.08 -1.43 7.42
C VAL A 37 0.95 -0.75 8.29
N ALA A 38 1.88 0.02 7.69
CA ALA A 38 2.91 0.77 8.43
C ALA A 38 2.30 1.83 9.35
N LEU A 39 1.26 2.55 8.91
CA LEU A 39 0.53 3.50 9.75
C LEU A 39 -0.14 2.80 10.94
N ARG A 40 -0.81 1.67 10.69
CA ARG A 40 -1.44 0.90 11.76
C ARG A 40 -0.41 0.34 12.74
N ALA A 41 0.69 -0.20 12.27
CA ALA A 41 1.79 -0.68 13.12
C ALA A 41 2.42 0.47 13.93
N ALA A 42 2.55 1.66 13.35
CA ALA A 42 3.08 2.84 14.05
C ALA A 42 2.20 3.25 15.24
N GLN A 43 0.85 3.16 15.10
CA GLN A 43 -0.06 3.39 16.22
C GLN A 43 0.14 2.37 17.34
N LEU A 44 0.39 1.09 17.01
CA LEU A 44 0.60 0.01 17.98
C LEU A 44 1.98 0.04 18.65
N LEU A 45 2.99 0.57 17.95
CA LEU A 45 4.36 0.68 18.46
C LEU A 45 4.61 1.93 19.31
N GLU A 46 3.76 2.94 19.18
CA GLU A 46 3.84 4.20 19.93
C GLU A 46 5.27 4.80 19.89
N GLU A 47 5.88 4.99 21.04
CA GLU A 47 7.24 5.57 21.19
C GLU A 47 8.36 4.75 20.53
N ARG A 48 8.12 3.49 20.23
CA ARG A 48 9.07 2.64 19.50
C ARG A 48 9.13 2.93 18.02
N CYS A 49 8.14 3.65 17.46
CA CYS A 49 8.16 4.13 16.10
C CYS A 49 8.61 5.59 16.05
N ARG A 50 9.64 5.91 15.26
CA ARG A 50 10.15 7.28 15.09
C ARG A 50 9.49 8.04 13.94
N GLY A 51 8.72 7.37 13.12
CA GLY A 51 8.01 7.93 11.97
C GLY A 51 7.70 6.90 10.92
N VAL A 52 6.97 7.33 9.91
CA VAL A 52 6.54 6.49 8.80
C VAL A 52 6.93 7.15 7.48
N VAL A 53 7.41 6.38 6.53
CA VAL A 53 7.58 6.78 5.13
C VAL A 53 6.56 6.03 4.28
N LEU A 54 5.70 6.75 3.61
CA LEU A 54 4.68 6.22 2.73
C LEU A 54 5.14 6.35 1.29
N ILE A 55 5.22 5.24 0.58
CA ILE A 55 5.55 5.19 -0.84
C ILE A 55 4.28 4.83 -1.59
N ASP A 56 3.76 5.75 -2.42
CA ASP A 56 2.54 5.54 -3.22
C ASP A 56 1.44 4.83 -2.42
N CYS A 57 1.16 5.38 -1.23
CA CYS A 57 0.29 4.73 -0.25
C CYS A 57 -1.14 4.61 -0.77
N ALA A 58 -1.72 3.44 -0.60
CA ALA A 58 -3.09 3.18 -0.99
C ALA A 58 -4.05 4.13 -0.25
N GLN A 59 -4.79 4.90 -1.03
CA GLN A 59 -5.74 5.89 -0.53
C GLN A 59 -7.09 5.29 -0.20
N ARG A 60 -7.42 4.18 -0.85
CA ARG A 60 -8.63 3.38 -0.69
C ARG A 60 -9.94 4.18 -0.76
N LEU A 61 -9.88 5.33 -1.41
CA LEU A 61 -11.05 6.14 -1.69
C LEU A 61 -11.80 5.68 -2.96
N MET A 62 -11.63 4.41 -3.37
CA MET A 62 -12.40 3.88 -4.50
C MET A 62 -13.90 4.07 -4.32
N ASP A 63 -14.38 4.20 -3.08
CA ASP A 63 -15.77 4.47 -2.82
C ASP A 63 -16.12 5.96 -2.88
N ASP A 64 -15.30 6.86 -2.35
CA ASP A 64 -15.62 8.29 -2.27
C ASP A 64 -15.09 9.11 -3.45
N LYS A 65 -13.92 8.79 -4.01
CA LYS A 65 -13.34 9.50 -5.15
C LYS A 65 -14.10 9.28 -6.46
N GLN A 66 -14.66 8.09 -6.65
CA GLN A 66 -15.32 7.75 -7.90
C GLN A 66 -16.84 7.96 -7.88
N LEU A 67 -17.46 8.22 -6.73
CA LEU A 67 -18.90 8.47 -6.65
C LEU A 67 -19.32 9.71 -7.42
N SER A 68 -18.48 10.76 -7.45
CA SER A 68 -18.76 12.00 -8.19
C SER A 68 -18.50 11.89 -9.70
N THR A 69 -17.70 10.90 -10.13
CA THR A 69 -17.31 10.72 -11.53
C THR A 69 -17.90 9.47 -12.19
N GLN A 70 -18.49 8.56 -11.38
CA GLN A 70 -19.07 7.32 -11.89
C GLN A 70 -20.54 7.52 -12.34
N PRO A 71 -20.97 6.81 -13.38
CA PRO A 71 -22.37 6.77 -13.76
C PRO A 71 -23.26 6.29 -12.61
N ALA A 72 -24.39 6.94 -12.40
CA ALA A 72 -25.31 6.65 -11.29
C ALA A 72 -25.73 5.16 -11.18
N TRP A 73 -25.75 4.42 -12.31
CA TRP A 73 -26.05 2.99 -12.33
C TRP A 73 -25.00 2.13 -11.59
N MET A 74 -23.74 2.58 -11.53
CA MET A 74 -22.71 1.85 -10.78
C MET A 74 -22.98 1.82 -9.28
N ALA A 75 -23.61 2.85 -8.73
CA ALA A 75 -23.99 2.87 -7.31
C ALA A 75 -24.97 1.74 -6.96
N TRP A 76 -25.82 1.33 -7.90
CA TRP A 76 -26.77 0.23 -7.72
C TRP A 76 -26.12 -1.15 -7.84
N ILE A 77 -25.09 -1.29 -8.65
CA ILE A 77 -24.41 -2.60 -8.88
C ILE A 77 -23.36 -2.87 -7.80
N ARG A 78 -22.83 -1.84 -7.16
CA ARG A 78 -21.79 -1.97 -6.10
C ARG A 78 -22.12 -2.97 -4.99
N PRO A 79 -23.31 -2.94 -4.34
CA PRO A 79 -23.64 -3.91 -3.30
C PRO A 79 -23.60 -5.34 -3.83
N LEU A 80 -24.04 -5.53 -5.08
CA LEU A 80 -24.01 -6.84 -5.75
C LEU A 80 -22.58 -7.28 -6.02
N LEU A 81 -21.72 -6.39 -6.54
CA LEU A 81 -20.30 -6.68 -6.76
C LEU A 81 -19.58 -6.99 -5.45
N LYS A 82 -19.80 -6.21 -4.38
CA LYS A 82 -19.27 -6.50 -3.03
C LYS A 82 -19.72 -7.90 -2.57
N THR A 83 -20.98 -8.24 -2.75
CA THR A 83 -21.52 -9.55 -2.37
C THR A 83 -20.92 -10.67 -3.21
N MET A 84 -20.75 -10.47 -4.51
CA MET A 84 -20.14 -11.44 -5.41
C MET A 84 -18.67 -11.71 -5.07
N VAL A 85 -17.89 -10.67 -4.81
CA VAL A 85 -16.47 -10.78 -4.42
C VAL A 85 -16.30 -11.49 -3.06
N ARG A 86 -17.29 -11.36 -2.16
CA ARG A 86 -17.32 -12.09 -0.89
C ARG A 86 -17.57 -13.60 -1.06
N GLN A 87 -18.07 -14.04 -2.21
CA GLN A 87 -18.26 -15.48 -2.47
C GLN A 87 -16.90 -16.18 -2.64
N ARG A 88 -16.65 -17.19 -1.81
CA ARG A 88 -15.37 -17.91 -1.76
C ARG A 88 -14.93 -18.50 -3.11
N TRP A 89 -15.86 -19.12 -3.81
CA TRP A 89 -15.57 -19.75 -5.10
C TRP A 89 -15.20 -18.72 -6.18
N LEU A 90 -15.88 -17.55 -6.17
CA LEU A 90 -15.63 -16.50 -7.15
C LEU A 90 -14.30 -15.80 -6.88
N SER A 91 -14.02 -15.43 -5.63
CA SER A 91 -12.74 -14.84 -5.25
C SER A 91 -11.56 -15.79 -5.54
N THR A 92 -11.74 -17.10 -5.35
CA THR A 92 -10.74 -18.10 -5.73
C THR A 92 -10.56 -18.20 -7.25
N ALA A 93 -11.64 -18.12 -8.03
CA ALA A 93 -11.55 -18.10 -9.49
C ALA A 93 -10.86 -16.84 -10.01
N LEU A 94 -11.18 -15.67 -9.44
CA LEU A 94 -10.52 -14.39 -9.73
C LEU A 94 -9.02 -14.47 -9.40
N PHE A 95 -8.68 -14.99 -8.22
CA PHE A 95 -7.29 -15.19 -7.82
C PHE A 95 -6.52 -16.08 -8.80
N ARG A 96 -7.06 -17.24 -9.15
CA ARG A 96 -6.43 -18.17 -10.12
C ARG A 96 -6.21 -17.52 -11.49
N ASN A 97 -7.08 -16.62 -11.89
CA ASN A 97 -6.91 -15.88 -13.14
C ASN A 97 -5.86 -14.77 -12.99
N ALA A 98 -5.87 -14.04 -11.88
CA ALA A 98 -4.88 -12.99 -11.59
C ALA A 98 -3.47 -13.58 -11.37
N ALA A 99 -3.38 -14.75 -10.72
CA ALA A 99 -2.15 -15.49 -10.44
C ALA A 99 -1.60 -16.22 -11.66
N ARG A 100 -1.43 -15.53 -12.78
CA ARG A 100 -0.81 -16.04 -14.02
C ARG A 100 0.34 -15.13 -14.41
N PRO A 101 1.52 -15.66 -14.80
CA PRO A 101 2.68 -14.84 -15.17
C PRO A 101 2.35 -13.74 -16.19
N GLY A 102 1.54 -14.06 -17.21
CA GLY A 102 1.13 -13.08 -18.22
C GLY A 102 0.26 -11.94 -17.65
N VAL A 103 -0.62 -12.23 -16.69
CA VAL A 103 -1.45 -11.21 -16.03
C VAL A 103 -0.58 -10.38 -15.09
N ILE A 104 0.31 -11.01 -14.31
CA ILE A 104 1.27 -10.32 -13.44
C ILE A 104 2.11 -9.33 -14.27
N ARG A 105 2.67 -9.78 -15.39
CA ARG A 105 3.42 -8.91 -16.31
C ARG A 105 2.58 -7.76 -16.85
N SER A 106 1.31 -7.99 -17.15
CA SER A 106 0.40 -6.95 -17.63
C SER A 106 0.12 -5.89 -16.55
N VAL A 107 -0.04 -6.31 -15.31
CA VAL A 107 -0.20 -5.40 -14.15
C VAL A 107 1.09 -4.61 -13.89
N LEU A 108 2.26 -5.26 -13.95
CA LEU A 108 3.55 -4.59 -13.82
C LEU A 108 3.74 -3.50 -14.87
N LYS A 109 3.35 -3.75 -16.14
CA LYS A 109 3.42 -2.73 -17.20
C LYS A 109 2.54 -1.51 -16.96
N GLN A 110 1.49 -1.65 -16.16
CA GLN A 110 0.69 -0.50 -15.73
C GLN A 110 1.34 0.21 -14.53
N ALA A 111 1.83 -0.56 -13.56
CA ALA A 111 2.46 -0.02 -12.36
C ALA A 111 3.79 0.70 -12.62
N TYR A 112 4.50 0.30 -13.68
CA TYR A 112 5.85 0.77 -14.07
C TYR A 112 5.78 1.43 -15.45
N PRO A 113 5.34 2.68 -15.56
CA PRO A 113 5.17 3.36 -16.84
C PRO A 113 6.48 3.52 -17.63
N SER A 114 7.64 3.55 -16.99
CA SER A 114 8.94 3.54 -17.66
C SER A 114 9.26 2.19 -18.31
N GLY A 115 8.61 1.10 -17.87
CA GLY A 115 8.93 -0.28 -18.26
C GLY A 115 10.23 -0.82 -17.69
N ALA A 116 10.92 -0.06 -16.83
CA ALA A 116 12.14 -0.49 -16.18
C ALA A 116 11.89 -1.69 -15.26
N ASN A 117 12.89 -2.58 -15.17
CA ASN A 117 12.92 -3.73 -14.24
C ASN A 117 11.83 -4.80 -14.43
N ILE A 118 11.01 -4.74 -15.49
CA ILE A 118 10.00 -5.76 -15.79
C ILE A 118 10.65 -6.91 -16.58
N ASP A 119 11.35 -7.79 -15.89
CA ASP A 119 11.95 -9.00 -16.44
C ASP A 119 11.20 -10.28 -16.03
N ASP A 120 11.67 -11.43 -16.48
CA ASP A 120 11.09 -12.72 -16.12
C ASP A 120 11.31 -13.07 -14.66
N ASN A 121 12.44 -12.64 -14.08
CA ASN A 121 12.76 -12.88 -12.69
C ASN A 121 11.78 -12.15 -11.74
N LEU A 122 11.46 -10.89 -12.01
CA LEU A 122 10.46 -10.14 -11.23
C LEU A 122 9.08 -10.80 -11.33
N VAL A 123 8.69 -11.23 -12.53
CA VAL A 123 7.40 -11.93 -12.73
C VAL A 123 7.38 -13.24 -11.94
N ASP A 124 8.44 -14.02 -11.97
CA ASP A 124 8.55 -15.28 -11.23
C ASP A 124 8.55 -15.05 -9.71
N LEU A 125 9.26 -14.03 -9.25
CA LEU A 125 9.30 -13.65 -7.84
C LEU A 125 7.90 -13.32 -7.29
N LEU A 126 7.08 -12.62 -8.07
CA LEU A 126 5.71 -12.29 -7.72
C LEU A 126 4.74 -13.48 -7.92
N PHE A 127 5.05 -14.39 -8.84
CA PHE A 127 4.24 -15.57 -9.08
C PHE A 127 4.39 -16.63 -7.99
N GLN A 128 5.60 -16.89 -7.50
CA GLN A 128 5.86 -17.95 -6.52
C GLN A 128 4.98 -17.86 -5.26
N PRO A 129 4.77 -16.71 -4.60
CA PRO A 129 3.89 -16.61 -3.45
C PRO A 129 2.44 -17.01 -3.74
N THR A 130 1.97 -16.83 -4.98
CA THR A 130 0.61 -17.18 -5.38
C THR A 130 0.35 -18.70 -5.40
N GLN A 131 1.41 -19.50 -5.42
CA GLN A 131 1.34 -20.97 -5.44
C GLN A 131 1.28 -21.58 -4.04
N ARG A 132 1.44 -20.77 -2.98
CA ARG A 132 1.41 -21.25 -1.60
C ARG A 132 -0.01 -21.57 -1.14
N GLU A 133 -0.11 -22.53 -0.24
CA GLU A 133 -1.36 -22.81 0.48
C GLU A 133 -1.81 -21.53 1.21
N GLY A 134 -3.12 -21.24 1.17
CA GLY A 134 -3.69 -20.02 1.76
C GLY A 134 -3.58 -18.76 0.91
N ALA A 135 -2.83 -18.73 -0.20
CA ALA A 135 -2.67 -17.55 -1.04
C ALA A 135 -4.01 -16.98 -1.56
N ALA A 136 -4.95 -17.85 -1.95
CA ALA A 136 -6.28 -17.43 -2.38
C ALA A 136 -7.10 -16.80 -1.25
N GLU A 137 -6.93 -17.26 -0.02
CA GLU A 137 -7.60 -16.70 1.15
C GLU A 137 -7.02 -15.33 1.52
N ALA A 138 -5.69 -15.18 1.48
CA ALA A 138 -5.03 -13.89 1.68
C ALA A 138 -5.45 -12.86 0.61
N PHE A 139 -5.53 -13.27 -0.65
CA PHE A 139 -6.04 -12.43 -1.74
C PHE A 139 -7.50 -12.03 -1.51
N ARG A 140 -8.34 -12.94 -1.02
CA ARG A 140 -9.72 -12.62 -0.65
C ARG A 140 -9.78 -11.56 0.47
N GLY A 141 -8.90 -11.67 1.46
CA GLY A 141 -8.75 -10.62 2.48
C GLY A 141 -8.41 -9.28 1.84
N PHE A 142 -7.42 -9.24 0.96
CA PHE A 142 -7.02 -8.04 0.23
C PHE A 142 -8.16 -7.39 -0.56
N ILE A 143 -8.94 -8.16 -1.33
CA ILE A 143 -10.07 -7.59 -2.09
C ILE A 143 -11.28 -7.21 -1.24
N ASN A 144 -11.36 -7.67 0.01
CA ASN A 144 -12.43 -7.36 0.97
C ASN A 144 -12.10 -6.22 1.95
N LEU A 145 -11.00 -5.51 1.76
CA LEU A 145 -10.59 -4.38 2.59
C LEU A 145 -11.46 -3.12 2.44
N PHE A 146 -12.60 -3.18 1.79
CA PHE A 146 -13.45 -2.01 1.49
C PHE A 146 -13.95 -1.24 2.72
N ASP A 147 -14.16 -1.94 3.83
CA ASP A 147 -14.67 -1.37 5.08
C ASP A 147 -13.56 -1.26 6.15
N ASP A 148 -12.28 -1.35 5.75
CA ASP A 148 -11.13 -1.28 6.63
C ASP A 148 -10.55 0.16 6.68
N TYR A 149 -9.51 0.39 7.46
CA TYR A 149 -8.89 1.70 7.66
C TYR A 149 -8.51 2.43 6.37
N LEU A 150 -8.70 3.75 6.38
CA LEU A 150 -8.19 4.66 5.36
C LEU A 150 -6.92 5.34 5.86
N ALA A 151 -5.90 5.47 5.00
CA ALA A 151 -4.64 6.12 5.37
C ALA A 151 -4.83 7.54 5.96
N PRO A 152 -5.68 8.44 5.40
CA PRO A 152 -5.91 9.76 5.99
C PRO A 152 -6.49 9.72 7.39
N GLN A 153 -7.35 8.74 7.71
CA GLN A 153 -7.92 8.58 9.05
C GLN A 153 -6.84 8.22 10.07
N LEU A 154 -6.01 7.22 9.75
CA LEU A 154 -4.89 6.83 10.61
C LEU A 154 -3.89 7.98 10.80
N MET A 155 -3.57 8.73 9.74
CA MET A 155 -2.67 9.88 9.80
C MET A 155 -3.23 11.03 10.64
N ALA A 156 -4.55 11.26 10.62
CA ALA A 156 -5.17 12.31 11.42
C ALA A 156 -5.01 12.10 12.94
N GLU A 157 -4.91 10.84 13.36
CA GLU A 157 -4.72 10.45 14.76
C GLU A 157 -3.24 10.27 15.13
N LEU A 158 -2.35 10.22 14.14
CA LEU A 158 -0.94 9.90 14.34
C LEU A 158 -0.17 11.13 14.84
N LYS A 159 0.55 10.99 15.94
CA LYS A 159 1.43 12.03 16.50
C LYS A 159 2.86 11.99 15.95
N LEU A 160 3.18 10.93 15.19
CA LEU A 160 4.50 10.71 14.60
C LEU A 160 4.64 11.40 13.24
N PRO A 161 5.86 11.80 12.86
CA PRO A 161 6.09 12.40 11.55
C PRO A 161 5.92 11.36 10.43
N VAL A 162 5.22 11.80 9.38
CA VAL A 162 5.02 11.04 8.14
C VAL A 162 5.72 11.77 7.00
N ASP A 163 6.50 11.04 6.22
CA ASP A 163 7.12 11.53 4.98
C ASP A 163 6.55 10.76 3.79
N LEU A 164 6.28 11.46 2.69
CA LEU A 164 5.67 10.90 1.49
C LEU A 164 6.70 10.81 0.36
N ILE A 165 6.75 9.68 -0.31
CA ILE A 165 7.47 9.47 -1.57
C ILE A 165 6.44 9.00 -2.59
N TRP A 166 6.41 9.62 -3.78
CA TRP A 166 5.34 9.35 -4.75
C TRP A 166 5.87 9.34 -6.17
N GLY A 167 5.47 8.34 -6.95
CA GLY A 167 5.73 8.30 -8.38
C GLY A 167 4.88 9.33 -9.12
N GLU A 168 5.53 10.14 -9.98
CA GLU A 168 4.85 11.18 -10.76
C GLU A 168 3.71 10.66 -11.62
N HIS A 169 3.86 9.44 -12.12
CA HIS A 169 2.95 8.80 -13.06
C HIS A 169 2.23 7.58 -12.46
N ASP A 170 2.02 7.55 -11.14
CA ASP A 170 1.25 6.48 -10.52
C ASP A 170 -0.16 6.41 -11.12
N PRO A 171 -0.51 5.27 -11.78
CA PRO A 171 -1.80 5.15 -12.45
C PRO A 171 -2.95 4.88 -11.48
N TRP A 172 -2.65 4.49 -10.24
CA TRP A 172 -3.65 4.07 -9.27
C TRP A 172 -3.84 5.06 -8.13
N GLU A 173 -2.75 5.65 -7.66
CA GLU A 173 -2.73 6.59 -6.55
C GLU A 173 -2.20 7.96 -7.02
N PRO A 174 -3.09 8.87 -7.49
CA PRO A 174 -2.67 10.15 -8.06
C PRO A 174 -1.85 11.01 -7.10
N VAL A 175 -0.75 11.57 -7.57
CA VAL A 175 0.13 12.49 -6.83
C VAL A 175 -0.66 13.65 -6.18
N ALA A 176 -1.70 14.16 -6.84
CA ALA A 176 -2.54 15.24 -6.33
C ALA A 176 -3.14 14.95 -4.95
N GLU A 177 -3.32 13.69 -4.60
CA GLU A 177 -3.79 13.34 -3.26
C GLU A 177 -2.68 13.40 -2.21
N ALA A 178 -1.46 12.97 -2.57
CA ALA A 178 -0.31 13.14 -1.71
C ALA A 178 -0.04 14.63 -1.44
N GLU A 179 -0.19 15.48 -2.45
CA GLU A 179 -0.11 16.93 -2.32
C GLU A 179 -1.19 17.47 -1.37
N ARG A 180 -2.43 16.97 -1.50
CA ARG A 180 -3.52 17.32 -0.58
C ARG A 180 -3.21 16.89 0.85
N TRP A 181 -2.68 15.69 1.06
CA TRP A 181 -2.29 15.22 2.40
C TRP A 181 -1.18 16.09 2.98
N ALA A 182 -0.19 16.45 2.19
CA ALA A 182 0.90 17.32 2.63
C ALA A 182 0.41 18.73 3.06
N GLN A 183 -0.69 19.19 2.48
CA GLN A 183 -1.28 20.49 2.81
C GLN A 183 -2.26 20.44 4.00
N THR A 184 -2.91 19.30 4.23
CA THR A 184 -4.05 19.21 5.16
C THR A 184 -3.78 18.39 6.42
N LEU A 185 -2.76 17.52 6.42
CA LEU A 185 -2.47 16.62 7.54
C LEU A 185 -1.19 17.08 8.27
N ASN A 186 -1.34 17.48 9.52
CA ASN A 186 -0.25 18.05 10.33
C ASN A 186 0.93 17.09 10.57
N CYS A 187 0.70 15.78 10.51
CA CYS A 187 1.76 14.78 10.66
C CYS A 187 2.66 14.68 9.44
N VAL A 188 2.21 15.12 8.25
CA VAL A 188 3.00 15.05 7.02
C VAL A 188 4.08 16.14 7.03
N ARG A 189 5.34 15.73 6.90
CA ARG A 189 6.52 16.60 6.98
C ARG A 189 7.12 16.94 5.63
N SER A 190 7.06 16.01 4.70
CA SER A 190 7.60 16.20 3.36
C SER A 190 6.87 15.34 2.33
N LEU A 191 6.93 15.79 1.09
CA LEU A 191 6.53 15.06 -0.10
C LEU A 191 7.69 15.13 -1.10
N SER A 192 8.14 13.96 -1.56
CA SER A 192 9.13 13.81 -2.63
C SER A 192 8.47 13.12 -3.82
N VAL A 193 8.35 13.82 -4.93
CA VAL A 193 7.82 13.26 -6.19
C VAL A 193 8.97 12.72 -7.02
N ILE A 194 8.88 11.45 -7.40
CA ILE A 194 9.90 10.73 -8.18
C ILE A 194 9.52 10.83 -9.66
N GLN A 195 10.38 11.48 -10.41
CA GLN A 195 10.13 11.81 -11.82
C GLN A 195 10.14 10.55 -12.69
N ASN A 196 9.18 10.46 -13.62
CA ASN A 196 9.02 9.36 -14.58
C ASN A 196 8.83 7.98 -13.93
N ALA A 197 8.43 7.90 -12.66
CA ALA A 197 8.15 6.67 -11.97
C ALA A 197 6.65 6.50 -11.68
N GLY A 198 6.21 5.25 -11.58
CA GLY A 198 4.84 4.89 -11.29
C GLY A 198 4.63 4.43 -9.84
N HIS A 199 3.82 3.38 -9.67
CA HIS A 199 3.34 2.91 -8.37
C HIS A 199 4.41 2.27 -7.46
N CYS A 200 5.51 1.81 -8.03
CA CYS A 200 6.61 1.21 -7.28
C CYS A 200 7.94 1.96 -7.54
N PRO A 201 8.03 3.26 -7.24
CA PRO A 201 9.19 4.07 -7.57
C PRO A 201 10.48 3.56 -6.90
N HIS A 202 10.37 2.90 -5.76
CA HIS A 202 11.50 2.30 -5.04
C HIS A 202 12.15 1.14 -5.80
N ASP A 203 11.42 0.47 -6.70
CA ASP A 203 11.91 -0.59 -7.56
C ASP A 203 12.15 -0.10 -9.00
N GLU A 204 11.31 0.81 -9.49
CA GLU A 204 11.39 1.37 -10.84
C GLU A 204 12.53 2.38 -10.97
N ALA A 205 12.76 3.20 -9.97
CA ALA A 205 13.76 4.28 -9.97
C ALA A 205 14.54 4.36 -8.64
N PRO A 206 15.23 3.27 -8.22
CA PRO A 206 15.92 3.19 -6.93
C PRO A 206 16.97 4.28 -6.76
N ASP A 207 17.61 4.73 -7.85
CA ASP A 207 18.62 5.78 -7.83
C ASP A 207 18.04 7.15 -7.40
N GLN A 208 16.75 7.37 -7.60
CA GLN A 208 16.05 8.57 -7.12
C GLN A 208 15.51 8.38 -5.70
N VAL A 209 14.97 7.21 -5.39
CA VAL A 209 14.31 6.93 -4.10
C VAL A 209 15.32 6.72 -2.96
N ASN A 210 16.39 5.95 -3.21
CA ASN A 210 17.37 5.61 -2.16
C ASN A 210 18.02 6.84 -1.51
N PRO A 211 18.44 7.89 -2.23
CA PRO A 211 18.95 9.11 -1.61
C PRO A 211 17.93 9.81 -0.71
N VAL A 212 16.65 9.83 -1.10
CA VAL A 212 15.56 10.39 -0.29
C VAL A 212 15.39 9.58 1.00
N LEU A 213 15.29 8.27 0.91
CA LEU A 213 15.20 7.39 2.08
C LEU A 213 16.40 7.56 3.01
N GLN A 214 17.61 7.60 2.49
CA GLN A 214 18.84 7.80 3.28
C GLN A 214 18.82 9.14 4.03
N MET A 215 18.37 10.22 3.36
CA MET A 215 18.21 11.53 4.00
C MET A 215 17.18 11.48 5.14
N LEU A 216 16.04 10.82 4.94
CA LEU A 216 14.98 10.69 5.95
C LEU A 216 15.44 9.87 7.15
N ILE A 217 16.17 8.78 6.91
CA ILE A 217 16.77 7.93 7.97
C ILE A 217 17.74 8.75 8.81
N ASN A 218 18.64 9.49 8.16
CA ASN A 218 19.65 10.30 8.86
C ASN A 218 19.03 11.41 9.70
N LYS A 219 18.01 12.12 9.20
CA LYS A 219 17.29 13.16 9.96
C LYS A 219 16.65 12.61 11.24
N LYS A 220 16.14 11.39 11.22
CA LYS A 220 15.45 10.75 12.36
C LYS A 220 16.40 10.02 13.32
N SER A 221 17.66 9.85 12.94
CA SER A 221 18.69 9.30 13.81
C SER A 221 19.29 10.34 14.78
N ILE A 222 19.04 11.64 14.54
CA ILE A 222 19.61 12.77 15.29
C ILE A 222 18.61 13.32 16.33
N GLN A 223 17.34 12.95 16.23
CA GLN A 223 16.29 13.34 17.18
C GLN A 223 15.96 12.21 18.16
#